data_ee713f7770f0bd8850b65c21963fef8f
#
_entry.id   ee713f7770f0bd8850b65c21963fef8f
#
_cell.length_a   1.000
_cell.length_b   1.000
_cell.length_c   1.000
_cell.angle_alpha   90.00
_cell.angle_beta   90.00
_cell.angle_gamma   90.00
#
_symmetry.space_group_name_H-M   'P 1'
#
loop_
_entity.id
_entity.type
_entity.pdbx_description
1 polymer ?
#
loop_
_entity_poly.entity_id
_entity_poly.type
_entity_poly.pdbx_seq_one_letter_code
_entity_poly.pdbx_strand_id
1 'polypeptide(L)'
;MNKIILVALITLSVSAVRAQQGNFQQPSVEDRVKNVHQKLDSAFKLEPSKLAKADTAFAVYYRGTDKLRQDLMSGGERPDMQVMREKMQPLTDTRDKELQTILTPEQYESWKKEVEPLLNQRRGGRPRQ
;
A
#
# COMPACT_ATOMS: atom_id res chain seq x y z
N MET A 1 0.23 46.17 59.07
CA MET A 1 0.36 46.59 57.69
C MET A 1 0.72 45.35 56.88
N ASN A 2 -0.26 44.68 56.39
CA ASN A 2 -0.05 43.47 55.60
C ASN A 2 -0.23 43.77 54.12
N LYS A 3 0.87 43.77 53.38
CA LYS A 3 0.84 43.90 51.93
C LYS A 3 0.67 42.49 51.35
N ILE A 4 -0.54 42.21 50.93
CA ILE A 4 -0.86 40.99 50.20
C ILE A 4 -0.42 41.22 48.75
N ILE A 5 0.67 40.57 48.34
CA ILE A 5 1.10 40.52 46.94
C ILE A 5 0.31 39.41 46.25
N LEU A 6 -0.63 39.81 45.43
CA LEU A 6 -1.43 38.94 44.61
C LEU A 6 -0.59 38.56 43.35
N VAL A 7 0.02 37.39 43.37
CA VAL A 7 0.71 36.85 42.21
C VAL A 7 -0.34 36.24 41.32
N ALA A 8 -0.70 36.92 40.24
CA ALA A 8 -1.54 36.38 39.20
C ALA A 8 -0.71 35.37 38.37
N LEU A 9 -0.99 34.08 38.57
CA LEU A 9 -0.45 33.00 37.74
C LEU A 9 -1.20 33.00 36.40
N ILE A 10 -0.60 33.57 35.39
CA ILE A 10 -1.09 33.46 34.01
C ILE A 10 -0.66 32.08 33.52
N THR A 11 -1.56 31.11 33.56
CA THR A 11 -1.38 29.82 32.92
C THR A 11 -1.59 29.99 31.41
N LEU A 12 -0.49 30.08 30.70
CA LEU A 12 -0.49 30.06 29.23
C LEU A 12 -0.84 28.66 28.78
N SER A 13 -2.12 28.42 28.49
CA SER A 13 -2.57 27.20 27.86
C SER A 13 -2.10 27.21 26.41
N VAL A 14 -0.94 26.61 26.16
CA VAL A 14 -0.49 26.27 24.80
C VAL A 14 -1.35 25.11 24.32
N SER A 15 -2.46 25.45 23.67
CA SER A 15 -3.21 24.48 22.87
C SER A 15 -2.34 24.06 21.70
N ALA A 16 -1.65 22.93 21.85
CA ALA A 16 -1.00 22.26 20.73
C ALA A 16 -2.13 21.78 19.79
N VAL A 17 -2.47 22.61 18.83
CA VAL A 17 -3.22 22.20 17.65
C VAL A 17 -2.33 21.20 16.92
N ARG A 18 -2.48 19.92 17.23
CA ARG A 18 -1.99 18.86 16.37
C ARG A 18 -2.81 18.97 15.08
N ALA A 19 -2.24 19.65 14.11
CA ALA A 19 -2.70 19.50 12.74
C ALA A 19 -2.62 18.00 12.43
N GLN A 20 -3.76 17.32 12.44
CA GLN A 20 -3.91 16.03 11.82
C GLN A 20 -3.77 16.27 10.32
N GLN A 21 -2.53 16.45 9.88
CA GLN A 21 -2.18 16.13 8.51
C GLN A 21 -2.52 14.66 8.37
N GLY A 22 -3.61 14.40 7.69
CA GLY A 22 -3.96 13.07 7.21
C GLY A 22 -2.82 12.59 6.33
N ASN A 23 -1.83 12.03 6.97
CA ASN A 23 -0.73 11.36 6.32
C ASN A 23 -1.39 10.08 5.74
N PHE A 24 -1.79 10.14 4.49
CA PHE A 24 -2.11 8.94 3.71
C PHE A 24 -0.81 8.15 3.54
N GLN A 25 -0.32 7.59 4.65
CA GLN A 25 0.78 6.67 4.60
C GLN A 25 0.31 5.46 3.80
N GLN A 26 0.98 5.24 2.70
CA GLN A 26 0.79 4.02 1.93
C GLN A 26 1.05 2.83 2.87
N PRO A 27 0.20 1.79 2.85
CA PRO A 27 0.46 0.59 3.64
C PRO A 27 1.86 0.06 3.36
N SER A 28 2.53 -0.46 4.38
CA SER A 28 3.86 -1.06 4.24
C SER A 28 3.85 -2.19 3.19
N VAL A 29 5.00 -2.59 2.70
CA VAL A 29 5.11 -3.75 1.80
C VAL A 29 4.54 -4.98 2.49
N GLU A 30 4.86 -5.17 3.76
CA GLU A 30 4.40 -6.28 4.59
C GLU A 30 2.88 -6.31 4.73
N ASP A 31 2.23 -5.18 4.97
CA ASP A 31 0.77 -5.10 5.06
C ASP A 31 0.09 -5.42 3.72
N ARG A 32 0.68 -4.97 2.63
CA ARG A 32 0.18 -5.27 1.28
C ARG A 32 0.32 -6.75 0.95
N VAL A 33 1.45 -7.36 1.28
CA VAL A 33 1.70 -8.80 1.11
C VAL A 33 0.72 -9.60 1.96
N LYS A 34 0.53 -9.24 3.23
CA LYS A 34 -0.43 -9.89 4.12
C LYS A 34 -1.87 -9.85 3.56
N ASN A 35 -2.27 -8.72 2.99
CA ASN A 35 -3.59 -8.61 2.37
C ASN A 35 -3.74 -9.54 1.16
N VAL A 36 -2.71 -9.64 0.31
CA VAL A 36 -2.69 -10.59 -0.83
C VAL A 36 -2.73 -12.03 -0.34
N HIS A 37 -1.92 -12.38 0.65
CA HIS A 37 -1.88 -13.69 1.29
C HIS A 37 -3.28 -14.12 1.74
N GLN A 38 -3.97 -13.28 2.50
CA GLN A 38 -5.32 -13.56 2.97
C GLN A 38 -6.32 -13.76 1.82
N LYS A 39 -6.18 -13.00 0.74
CA LYS A 39 -7.07 -13.14 -0.42
C LYS A 39 -6.79 -14.41 -1.21
N LEU A 40 -5.53 -14.76 -1.41
CA LEU A 40 -5.15 -16.02 -2.08
C LEU A 40 -5.57 -17.24 -1.26
N ASP A 41 -5.36 -17.21 0.05
CA ASP A 41 -5.79 -18.29 0.94
C ASP A 41 -7.32 -18.42 0.96
N SER A 42 -8.05 -17.32 1.06
CA SER A 42 -9.52 -17.33 1.04
C SER A 42 -10.09 -17.84 -0.28
N ALA A 43 -9.49 -17.42 -1.41
CA ALA A 43 -10.02 -17.76 -2.73
C ALA A 43 -9.66 -19.20 -3.16
N PHE A 44 -8.44 -19.66 -2.85
CA PHE A 44 -7.89 -20.88 -3.46
C PHE A 44 -7.44 -21.93 -2.45
N LYS A 45 -7.42 -21.63 -1.15
CA LYS A 45 -6.97 -22.57 -0.10
C LYS A 45 -5.62 -23.21 -0.43
N LEU A 46 -4.64 -22.38 -0.77
CA LEU A 46 -3.32 -22.84 -1.18
C LEU A 46 -2.56 -23.45 0.00
N GLU A 47 -1.68 -24.41 -0.33
CA GLU A 47 -0.74 -24.95 0.64
C GLU A 47 0.21 -23.87 1.17
N PRO A 48 0.68 -23.98 2.44
CA PRO A 48 1.57 -22.98 3.04
C PRO A 48 2.82 -22.69 2.21
N SER A 49 3.38 -23.69 1.55
CA SER A 49 4.56 -23.53 0.67
C SER A 49 4.27 -22.68 -0.55
N LYS A 50 3.08 -22.80 -1.13
CA LYS A 50 2.62 -22.00 -2.27
C LYS A 50 2.30 -20.57 -1.84
N LEU A 51 1.66 -20.38 -0.68
CA LEU A 51 1.44 -19.05 -0.11
C LEU A 51 2.75 -18.33 0.16
N ALA A 52 3.76 -19.01 0.74
CA ALA A 52 5.08 -18.41 0.98
C ALA A 52 5.77 -17.98 -0.31
N LYS A 53 5.66 -18.73 -1.40
CA LYS A 53 6.17 -18.33 -2.72
C LYS A 53 5.43 -17.12 -3.28
N ALA A 54 4.11 -17.07 -3.14
CA ALA A 54 3.31 -15.94 -3.53
C ALA A 54 3.68 -14.68 -2.73
N ASP A 55 3.85 -14.79 -1.42
CA ASP A 55 4.29 -13.69 -0.55
C ASP A 55 5.62 -13.11 -1.02
N THR A 56 6.59 -13.96 -1.38
CA THR A 56 7.88 -13.53 -1.93
C THR A 56 7.71 -12.79 -3.26
N ALA A 57 6.91 -13.32 -4.17
CA ALA A 57 6.65 -12.68 -5.48
C ALA A 57 6.01 -11.31 -5.32
N PHE A 58 5.03 -11.17 -4.43
CA PHE A 58 4.40 -9.88 -4.14
C PHE A 58 5.29 -8.91 -3.38
N ALA A 59 6.14 -9.39 -2.48
CA ALA A 59 7.12 -8.54 -1.80
C ALA A 59 8.11 -7.91 -2.79
N VAL A 60 8.64 -8.70 -3.71
CA VAL A 60 9.51 -8.21 -4.79
C VAL A 60 8.78 -7.20 -5.67
N TYR A 61 7.56 -7.51 -6.07
CA TYR A 61 6.72 -6.63 -6.87
C TYR A 61 6.47 -5.28 -6.18
N TYR A 62 6.06 -5.28 -4.92
CA TYR A 62 5.74 -4.05 -4.19
C TYR A 62 6.99 -3.21 -3.91
N ARG A 63 8.13 -3.81 -3.56
CA ARG A 63 9.40 -3.09 -3.40
C ARG A 63 9.85 -2.47 -4.72
N GLY A 64 9.72 -3.21 -5.81
CA GLY A 64 10.05 -2.71 -7.15
C GLY A 64 9.17 -1.53 -7.57
N THR A 65 7.86 -1.61 -7.33
CA THR A 65 6.93 -0.51 -7.66
C THR A 65 7.13 0.71 -6.77
N ASP A 66 7.45 0.53 -5.49
CA ASP A 66 7.74 1.65 -4.58
C ASP A 66 9.02 2.36 -4.98
N LYS A 67 10.09 1.60 -5.28
CA LYS A 67 11.34 2.16 -5.77
C LYS A 67 11.14 2.92 -7.09
N LEU A 68 10.45 2.33 -8.04
CA LEU A 68 10.17 2.97 -9.33
C LEU A 68 9.41 4.29 -9.12
N ARG A 69 8.42 4.32 -8.26
CA ARG A 69 7.67 5.53 -7.94
C ARG A 69 8.58 6.58 -7.31
N GLN A 70 9.41 6.20 -6.37
CA GLN A 70 10.36 7.09 -5.72
C GLN A 70 11.34 7.70 -6.74
N ASP A 71 11.91 6.87 -7.60
CA ASP A 71 12.85 7.30 -8.65
C ASP A 71 12.19 8.28 -9.64
N LEU A 72 10.95 8.03 -10.04
CA LEU A 72 10.21 8.90 -10.95
C LEU A 72 9.75 10.22 -10.31
N MET A 73 9.46 10.21 -9.00
CA MET A 73 9.04 11.41 -8.27
C MET A 73 10.22 12.27 -7.81
N SER A 74 11.44 11.74 -7.74
CA SER A 74 12.65 12.48 -7.33
C SER A 74 13.07 13.55 -8.33
N GLY A 75 12.58 13.49 -9.58
CA GLY A 75 12.83 14.49 -10.61
C GLY A 75 12.07 15.80 -10.47
N GLY A 76 11.21 15.96 -9.44
CA GLY A 76 10.45 17.19 -9.18
C GLY A 76 9.26 17.44 -10.09
N GLU A 77 9.10 16.71 -11.17
CA GLU A 77 7.95 16.76 -12.07
C GLU A 77 7.05 15.55 -11.86
N ARG A 78 5.75 15.73 -12.11
CA ARG A 78 4.81 14.63 -12.06
C ARG A 78 5.12 13.68 -13.22
N PRO A 79 5.41 12.39 -12.93
CA PRO A 79 5.74 11.46 -14.00
C PRO A 79 4.58 11.30 -14.97
N ASP A 80 4.88 11.18 -16.26
CA ASP A 80 3.91 10.84 -17.28
C ASP A 80 3.31 9.46 -16.95
N MET A 81 1.99 9.38 -17.01
CA MET A 81 1.27 8.14 -16.71
C MET A 81 1.60 7.02 -17.69
N GLN A 82 1.97 7.34 -18.92
CA GLN A 82 2.40 6.36 -19.91
C GLN A 82 3.76 5.79 -19.54
N VAL A 83 4.72 6.64 -19.19
CA VAL A 83 6.06 6.24 -18.73
C VAL A 83 5.96 5.37 -17.47
N MET A 84 5.09 5.76 -16.52
CA MET A 84 4.84 4.98 -15.32
C MET A 84 4.33 3.57 -15.67
N ARG A 85 3.37 3.48 -16.58
CA ARG A 85 2.78 2.20 -17.01
C ARG A 85 3.81 1.31 -17.70
N GLU A 86 4.58 1.86 -18.64
CA GLU A 86 5.61 1.12 -19.36
C GLU A 86 6.70 0.57 -18.43
N LYS A 87 7.11 1.36 -17.44
CA LYS A 87 8.12 0.92 -16.46
C LYS A 87 7.56 -0.05 -15.42
N MET A 88 6.27 -0.02 -15.14
CA MET A 88 5.61 -0.98 -14.25
C MET A 88 5.34 -2.33 -14.92
N GLN A 89 5.22 -2.37 -16.24
CA GLN A 89 4.89 -3.58 -16.98
C GLN A 89 5.84 -4.75 -16.69
N PRO A 90 7.18 -4.59 -16.73
CA PRO A 90 8.10 -5.69 -16.44
C PRO A 90 7.97 -6.25 -15.02
N LEU A 91 7.64 -5.39 -14.04
CA LEU A 91 7.41 -5.82 -12.66
C LEU A 91 6.13 -6.66 -12.56
N THR A 92 5.08 -6.24 -13.24
CA THR A 92 3.81 -6.98 -13.32
C THR A 92 4.00 -8.32 -14.01
N ASP A 93 4.70 -8.34 -15.13
CA ASP A 93 4.95 -9.57 -15.91
C ASP A 93 5.77 -10.58 -15.10
N THR A 94 6.77 -10.14 -14.35
CA THR A 94 7.57 -11.00 -13.48
C THR A 94 6.71 -11.60 -12.37
N ARG A 95 5.90 -10.78 -11.70
CA ARG A 95 4.95 -11.26 -10.68
C ARG A 95 3.98 -12.28 -11.26
N ASP A 96 3.41 -11.99 -12.42
CA ASP A 96 2.41 -12.85 -13.05
C ASP A 96 3.00 -14.18 -13.50
N LYS A 97 4.24 -14.20 -14.00
CA LYS A 97 4.96 -15.45 -14.28
C LYS A 97 5.15 -16.30 -13.04
N GLU A 98 5.55 -15.70 -11.91
CA GLU A 98 5.67 -16.42 -10.65
C GLU A 98 4.31 -16.99 -10.19
N LEU A 99 3.23 -16.21 -10.30
CA LEU A 99 1.89 -16.68 -9.95
C LEU A 99 1.45 -17.86 -10.82
N GLN A 100 1.78 -17.87 -12.10
CA GLN A 100 1.47 -18.99 -13.01
C GLN A 100 2.20 -20.29 -12.63
N THR A 101 3.33 -20.22 -11.95
CA THR A 101 4.00 -21.39 -11.38
C THR A 101 3.37 -21.89 -10.09
N ILE A 102 2.64 -21.04 -9.38
CA ILE A 102 2.02 -21.31 -8.07
C ILE A 102 0.57 -21.76 -8.22
N LEU A 103 -0.18 -21.10 -9.10
CA LEU A 103 -1.60 -21.32 -9.35
C LEU A 103 -1.82 -22.27 -10.53
N THR A 104 -2.92 -23.00 -10.51
CA THR A 104 -3.40 -23.68 -11.71
C THR A 104 -3.84 -22.65 -12.76
N PRO A 105 -3.94 -23.01 -14.07
CA PRO A 105 -4.46 -22.09 -15.08
C PRO A 105 -5.82 -21.50 -14.72
N GLU A 106 -6.74 -22.29 -14.18
CA GLU A 106 -8.07 -21.86 -13.78
C GLU A 106 -8.01 -20.89 -12.57
N GLN A 107 -7.13 -21.16 -11.60
CA GLN A 107 -6.92 -20.28 -10.44
C GLN A 107 -6.29 -18.95 -10.89
N TYR A 108 -5.35 -18.98 -11.83
CA TYR A 108 -4.76 -17.76 -12.36
C TYR A 108 -5.78 -16.90 -13.11
N GLU A 109 -6.65 -17.49 -13.91
CA GLU A 109 -7.77 -16.80 -14.56
C GLU A 109 -8.71 -16.15 -13.54
N SER A 110 -9.11 -16.91 -12.52
CA SER A 110 -9.95 -16.39 -11.43
C SER A 110 -9.23 -15.26 -10.65
N TRP A 111 -7.92 -15.41 -10.40
CA TRP A 111 -7.10 -14.36 -9.82
C TRP A 111 -7.20 -13.06 -10.61
N LYS A 112 -6.98 -13.11 -11.93
CA LYS A 112 -7.01 -11.93 -12.80
C LYS A 112 -8.39 -11.28 -12.85
N LYS A 113 -9.45 -12.05 -12.87
CA LYS A 113 -10.83 -11.58 -13.04
C LYS A 113 -11.47 -11.10 -11.74
N GLU A 114 -11.21 -11.78 -10.63
CA GLU A 114 -11.99 -11.62 -9.39
C GLU A 114 -11.17 -11.06 -8.23
N VAL A 115 -9.93 -11.49 -8.06
CA VAL A 115 -9.13 -11.16 -6.87
C VAL A 115 -8.27 -9.92 -7.08
N GLU A 116 -7.53 -9.82 -8.17
CA GLU A 116 -6.65 -8.70 -8.48
C GLU A 116 -7.39 -7.35 -8.53
N PRO A 117 -8.60 -7.24 -9.14
CA PRO A 117 -9.36 -6.00 -9.13
C PRO A 117 -9.71 -5.51 -7.72
N LEU A 118 -9.95 -6.41 -6.77
CA LEU A 118 -10.24 -6.05 -5.38
C LEU A 118 -9.03 -5.43 -4.65
N LEU A 119 -7.82 -5.77 -5.05
CA LEU A 119 -6.61 -5.15 -4.52
C LEU A 119 -6.45 -3.70 -5.00
N ASN A 120 -6.94 -3.41 -6.19
CA ASN A 120 -6.83 -2.11 -6.83
C ASN A 120 -7.95 -1.14 -6.40
N GLN A 121 -9.12 -1.64 -5.99
CA GLN A 121 -10.28 -0.82 -5.60
C GLN A 121 -10.02 0.08 -4.39
N ARG A 122 -9.12 -0.27 -3.49
CA ARG A 122 -8.76 0.57 -2.33
C ARG A 122 -7.95 1.83 -2.70
N ARG A 123 -7.48 1.95 -3.93
CA ARG A 123 -6.73 3.12 -4.44
C ARG A 123 -7.60 4.19 -5.09
N GLY A 124 -8.82 3.86 -5.44
CA GLY A 124 -9.73 4.79 -6.11
C GLY A 124 -10.96 5.03 -5.25
N GLY A 125 -11.00 6.15 -4.57
CA GLY A 125 -12.17 6.89 -4.14
C GLY A 125 -13.34 6.12 -3.50
N ARG A 126 -13.81 6.67 -2.40
CA ARG A 126 -15.16 6.42 -1.86
C ARG A 126 -16.18 6.49 -2.99
N PRO A 127 -17.17 5.57 -3.07
CA PRO A 127 -18.32 5.78 -3.93
C PRO A 127 -18.97 7.10 -3.50
N ARG A 128 -19.09 8.02 -4.43
CA ARG A 128 -19.99 9.17 -4.25
C ARG A 128 -21.40 8.59 -4.15
N GLN A 129 -22.00 8.73 -2.97
CA GLN A 129 -23.45 8.65 -2.84
C GLN A 129 -24.07 9.92 -3.43
#